data_a6a9f543c64549bcd866ba7b55f35efb
#
_entry.id   a6a9f543c64549bcd866ba7b55f35efb
#
_cell.length_a   1.000
_cell.length_b   1.000
_cell.length_c   1.000
_cell.angle_alpha   90.00
_cell.angle_beta   90.00
_cell.angle_gamma   90.00
#
_symmetry.space_group_name_H-M   'P 1'
#
loop_
_entity.id
_entity.type
_entity.pdbx_description
1 polymer ?
#
loop_
_entity_poly.entity_id
_entity_poly.type
_entity_poly.pdbx_seq_one_letter_code
_entity_poly.pdbx_strand_id
1 'polypeptide(L)'
;LEQNNAHATFFMLGQNVSSYPDAPKRMLELGCEIGSHSWDHTQLTTIDLDAVAKQFSDTDDALIQACGQAASVARAPYGDGNSDIYNTVNKPFFMWSLDTEDWKLLDADADYSAVMNGDLTDGTIILMHDIHEPSVKAALRLIPDLIAQGYKLVTVSEMAEAKNVTLQNACYVDFWPSTLSNGDVPGYQGGSDAAASADGTDGTSDASADSSDGSTDSSDGSGDYSDGSSDDGSYDDGSSDDGSYDDGSSDDSEDYSDDSVDYGDGTE
;
A
#
# COMPACT_ATOMS: atom_id res chain seq x y z
N LEU A 1 -11.33 9.55 9.80
CA LEU A 1 -12.44 8.83 9.16
C LEU A 1 -13.72 8.93 10.02
N GLU A 2 -13.73 8.43 11.26
CA GLU A 2 -14.91 8.39 12.14
C GLU A 2 -15.62 9.75 12.29
N GLN A 3 -14.89 10.83 12.60
CA GLN A 3 -15.45 12.18 12.79
C GLN A 3 -16.15 12.75 11.55
N ASN A 4 -15.80 12.22 10.38
CA ASN A 4 -16.31 12.68 9.09
C ASN A 4 -17.25 11.68 8.41
N ASN A 5 -17.58 10.58 9.05
CA ASN A 5 -18.35 9.48 8.48
C ASN A 5 -17.81 9.08 7.10
N ALA A 6 -16.48 8.97 7.02
CA ALA A 6 -15.72 8.60 5.83
C ALA A 6 -15.17 7.18 5.98
N HIS A 7 -15.14 6.44 4.89
CA HIS A 7 -14.62 5.08 4.85
C HIS A 7 -13.37 5.01 3.98
N ALA A 8 -12.54 4.01 4.22
CA ALA A 8 -11.37 3.69 3.40
C ALA A 8 -11.19 2.17 3.34
N THR A 9 -10.46 1.69 2.36
CA THR A 9 -9.99 0.30 2.29
C THR A 9 -8.54 0.25 2.75
N PHE A 10 -8.27 -0.56 3.78
CA PHE A 10 -6.93 -0.76 4.31
C PHE A 10 -6.37 -2.08 3.80
N PHE A 11 -5.35 -2.01 2.96
CA PHE A 11 -4.65 -3.18 2.46
C PHE A 11 -3.51 -3.55 3.41
N MET A 12 -3.72 -4.58 4.23
CA MET A 12 -2.87 -4.91 5.36
C MET A 12 -1.88 -6.03 5.05
N LEU A 13 -0.65 -5.89 5.54
CA LEU A 13 0.34 -6.96 5.58
C LEU A 13 0.01 -7.95 6.70
N GLY A 14 -0.02 -9.26 6.40
CA GLY A 14 -0.38 -10.29 7.37
C GLY A 14 0.49 -10.30 8.61
N GLN A 15 1.81 -10.09 8.45
CA GLN A 15 2.73 -9.98 9.58
C GLN A 15 2.39 -8.82 10.53
N ASN A 16 1.90 -7.69 9.98
CA ASN A 16 1.51 -6.53 10.77
C ASN A 16 0.18 -6.78 11.50
N VAL A 17 -0.77 -7.49 10.85
CA VAL A 17 -2.01 -7.93 11.50
C VAL A 17 -1.72 -8.76 12.73
N SER A 18 -0.76 -9.68 12.64
CA SER A 18 -0.35 -10.53 13.77
C SER A 18 0.24 -9.70 14.93
N SER A 19 0.93 -8.60 14.61
CA SER A 19 1.53 -7.70 15.60
C SER A 19 0.52 -6.71 16.22
N TYR A 20 -0.52 -6.34 15.47
CA TYR A 20 -1.52 -5.34 15.85
C TYR A 20 -2.96 -5.85 15.61
N PRO A 21 -3.40 -6.93 16.30
CA PRO A 21 -4.67 -7.62 15.99
C PRO A 21 -5.92 -6.77 16.27
N ASP A 22 -5.83 -5.74 17.09
CA ASP A 22 -6.96 -4.83 17.36
C ASP A 22 -7.22 -3.83 16.24
N ALA A 23 -6.24 -3.55 15.38
CA ALA A 23 -6.37 -2.58 14.31
C ALA A 23 -7.43 -2.97 13.26
N PRO A 24 -7.41 -4.16 12.64
CA PRO A 24 -8.43 -4.54 11.66
C PRO A 24 -9.83 -4.59 12.27
N LYS A 25 -9.95 -5.01 13.53
CA LYS A 25 -11.23 -5.00 14.24
C LYS A 25 -11.81 -3.59 14.37
N ARG A 26 -10.96 -2.63 14.77
CA ARG A 26 -11.39 -1.23 14.88
C ARG A 26 -11.75 -0.62 13.53
N MET A 27 -11.03 -0.94 12.47
CA MET A 27 -11.33 -0.49 11.11
C MET A 27 -12.72 -0.97 10.66
N LEU A 28 -13.04 -2.24 10.90
CA LEU A 28 -14.37 -2.80 10.57
C LEU A 28 -15.50 -2.15 11.38
N GLU A 29 -15.29 -1.89 12.67
CA GLU A 29 -16.27 -1.18 13.52
C GLU A 29 -16.59 0.23 12.99
N LEU A 30 -15.64 0.85 12.28
CA LEU A 30 -15.80 2.16 11.65
C LEU A 30 -16.38 2.11 10.24
N GLY A 31 -16.78 0.94 9.75
CA GLY A 31 -17.31 0.76 8.39
C GLY A 31 -16.25 0.76 7.30
N CYS A 32 -14.96 0.69 7.66
CA CYS A 32 -13.88 0.57 6.70
C CYS A 32 -13.76 -0.87 6.19
N GLU A 33 -13.13 -1.05 5.04
CA GLU A 33 -12.89 -2.34 4.42
C GLU A 33 -11.47 -2.82 4.67
N ILE A 34 -11.31 -4.12 4.88
CA ILE A 34 -10.01 -4.77 5.01
C ILE A 34 -9.68 -5.51 3.72
N GLY A 35 -8.56 -5.12 3.10
CA GLY A 35 -7.93 -5.79 2.00
C GLY A 35 -6.63 -6.49 2.42
N SER A 36 -6.16 -7.43 1.60
CA SER A 36 -4.88 -8.12 1.78
C SER A 36 -3.79 -7.49 0.93
N HIS A 37 -2.61 -7.25 1.54
CA HIS A 37 -1.42 -6.71 0.85
C HIS A 37 -0.25 -7.70 0.88
N SER A 38 -0.52 -9.01 0.77
CA SER A 38 0.41 -10.11 1.01
C SER A 38 0.81 -10.26 2.49
N TRP A 39 1.67 -11.24 2.78
CA TRP A 39 2.16 -11.48 4.14
C TRP A 39 3.24 -10.48 4.56
N ASP A 40 4.27 -10.29 3.72
CA ASP A 40 5.52 -9.61 4.06
C ASP A 40 5.98 -8.57 3.03
N HIS A 41 5.09 -8.19 2.10
CA HIS A 41 5.38 -7.25 1.01
C HIS A 41 6.36 -7.77 -0.06
N THR A 42 6.50 -9.09 -0.21
CA THR A 42 7.30 -9.69 -1.30
C THR A 42 6.71 -9.33 -2.66
N GLN A 43 7.57 -8.98 -3.64
CA GLN A 43 7.17 -8.73 -5.02
C GLN A 43 6.64 -10.01 -5.66
N LEU A 44 5.34 -10.07 -5.94
CA LEU A 44 4.63 -11.30 -6.30
C LEU A 44 5.09 -11.91 -7.63
N THR A 45 5.54 -11.08 -8.57
CA THR A 45 6.02 -11.53 -9.90
C THR A 45 7.38 -12.21 -9.85
N THR A 46 8.08 -12.18 -8.71
CA THR A 46 9.39 -12.80 -8.51
C THR A 46 9.34 -14.17 -7.84
N ILE A 47 8.16 -14.62 -7.43
CA ILE A 47 7.94 -15.91 -6.74
C ILE A 47 6.97 -16.78 -7.53
N ASP A 48 6.94 -18.08 -7.26
CA ASP A 48 6.00 -18.99 -7.91
C ASP A 48 4.55 -18.82 -7.38
N LEU A 49 3.57 -19.32 -8.13
CA LEU A 49 2.16 -19.14 -7.81
C LEU A 49 1.73 -19.84 -6.51
N ASP A 50 2.38 -20.93 -6.11
CA ASP A 50 2.12 -21.58 -4.83
C ASP A 50 2.57 -20.69 -3.67
N ALA A 51 3.73 -20.05 -3.81
CA ALA A 51 4.20 -19.06 -2.85
C ALA A 51 3.30 -17.81 -2.83
N VAL A 52 2.82 -17.35 -3.99
CA VAL A 52 1.79 -16.28 -4.07
C VAL A 52 0.54 -16.67 -3.30
N ALA A 53 -0.02 -17.85 -3.55
CA ALA A 53 -1.21 -18.32 -2.83
C ALA A 53 -0.98 -18.32 -1.32
N LYS A 54 0.22 -18.76 -0.88
CA LYS A 54 0.59 -18.78 0.53
C LYS A 54 0.66 -17.39 1.16
N GLN A 55 1.21 -16.39 0.47
CA GLN A 55 1.25 -15.00 0.93
C GLN A 55 -0.15 -14.48 1.33
N PHE A 56 -1.15 -14.79 0.53
CA PHE A 56 -2.52 -14.32 0.77
C PHE A 56 -3.29 -15.21 1.75
N SER A 57 -3.09 -16.53 1.72
CA SER A 57 -3.74 -17.43 2.69
C SER A 57 -3.26 -17.18 4.12
N ASP A 58 -1.96 -17.00 4.33
CA ASP A 58 -1.41 -16.70 5.65
C ASP A 58 -1.94 -15.35 6.19
N THR A 59 -2.10 -14.37 5.29
CA THR A 59 -2.71 -13.07 5.64
C THR A 59 -4.18 -13.21 6.00
N ASP A 60 -4.95 -13.99 5.24
CA ASP A 60 -6.36 -14.27 5.54
C ASP A 60 -6.51 -14.99 6.89
N ASP A 61 -5.64 -15.95 7.19
CA ASP A 61 -5.64 -16.65 8.49
C ASP A 61 -5.38 -15.70 9.65
N ALA A 62 -4.41 -14.77 9.50
CA ALA A 62 -4.14 -13.74 10.51
C ALA A 62 -5.34 -12.78 10.68
N LEU A 63 -5.99 -12.38 9.61
CA LEU A 63 -7.18 -11.52 9.65
C LEU A 63 -8.37 -12.25 10.30
N ILE A 64 -8.61 -13.52 9.96
CA ILE A 64 -9.67 -14.34 10.59
C ILE A 64 -9.43 -14.43 12.10
N GLN A 65 -8.18 -14.65 12.50
CA GLN A 65 -7.82 -14.69 13.93
C GLN A 65 -8.04 -13.35 14.63
N ALA A 66 -7.68 -12.25 13.99
CA ALA A 66 -7.74 -10.90 14.57
C ALA A 66 -9.16 -10.34 14.60
N CYS A 67 -9.91 -10.41 13.51
CA CYS A 67 -11.19 -9.74 13.35
C CYS A 67 -12.36 -10.63 12.88
N GLY A 68 -12.13 -11.94 12.69
CA GLY A 68 -13.18 -12.93 12.39
C GLY A 68 -13.52 -13.08 10.91
N GLN A 69 -12.83 -12.40 10.01
CA GLN A 69 -13.06 -12.51 8.56
C GLN A 69 -11.78 -12.38 7.76
N ALA A 70 -11.75 -13.04 6.58
CA ALA A 70 -10.70 -12.86 5.59
C ALA A 70 -10.87 -11.56 4.81
N ALA A 71 -9.83 -11.10 4.11
CA ALA A 71 -9.93 -9.99 3.18
C ALA A 71 -10.80 -10.34 1.98
N SER A 72 -11.69 -9.43 1.56
CA SER A 72 -12.53 -9.57 0.36
C SER A 72 -11.82 -9.11 -0.91
N VAL A 73 -10.84 -8.23 -0.79
CA VAL A 73 -10.10 -7.58 -1.87
C VAL A 73 -8.60 -7.65 -1.60
N ALA A 74 -7.78 -7.35 -2.62
CA ALA A 74 -6.34 -7.40 -2.51
C ALA A 74 -5.67 -6.23 -3.23
N ARG A 75 -4.41 -5.95 -2.85
CA ARG A 75 -3.50 -5.06 -3.58
C ARG A 75 -2.15 -5.73 -3.67
N ALA A 76 -1.56 -5.76 -4.87
CA ALA A 76 -0.23 -6.32 -5.05
C ALA A 76 0.84 -5.35 -4.52
N PRO A 77 1.84 -5.84 -3.76
CA PRO A 77 3.04 -5.07 -3.43
C PRO A 77 3.65 -4.43 -4.68
N TYR A 78 4.10 -3.18 -4.55
CA TYR A 78 4.69 -2.37 -5.64
C TYR A 78 3.75 -2.10 -6.82
N GLY A 79 2.46 -2.42 -6.72
CA GLY A 79 1.55 -2.40 -7.86
C GLY A 79 1.86 -3.46 -8.92
N ASP A 80 2.72 -4.44 -8.61
CA ASP A 80 3.23 -5.41 -9.56
C ASP A 80 2.46 -6.74 -9.48
N GLY A 81 1.60 -6.96 -10.47
CA GLY A 81 0.76 -8.14 -10.56
C GLY A 81 0.35 -8.46 -12.00
N ASN A 82 -0.21 -9.64 -12.20
CA ASN A 82 -0.70 -10.09 -13.50
C ASN A 82 -1.92 -11.02 -13.33
N SER A 83 -2.54 -11.40 -14.44
CA SER A 83 -3.75 -12.23 -14.45
C SER A 83 -3.57 -13.59 -13.75
N ASP A 84 -2.39 -14.19 -13.83
CA ASP A 84 -2.14 -15.50 -13.19
C ASP A 84 -2.14 -15.33 -11.67
N ILE A 85 -1.54 -14.24 -11.15
CA ILE A 85 -1.56 -13.87 -9.73
C ILE A 85 -3.00 -13.62 -9.27
N TYR A 86 -3.78 -12.80 -10.00
CA TYR A 86 -5.15 -12.45 -9.60
C TYR A 86 -6.06 -13.68 -9.58
N ASN A 87 -5.92 -14.57 -10.56
CA ASN A 87 -6.65 -15.83 -10.59
C ASN A 87 -6.23 -16.81 -9.49
N THR A 88 -4.93 -16.87 -9.16
CA THR A 88 -4.40 -17.73 -8.09
C THR A 88 -4.93 -17.28 -6.73
N VAL A 89 -4.90 -15.99 -6.44
CA VAL A 89 -5.39 -15.41 -5.18
C VAL A 89 -6.93 -15.47 -5.11
N ASN A 90 -7.60 -15.47 -6.26
CA ASN A 90 -9.06 -15.51 -6.39
C ASN A 90 -9.77 -14.35 -5.66
N LYS A 91 -9.23 -13.15 -5.78
CA LYS A 91 -9.79 -11.89 -5.24
C LYS A 91 -9.70 -10.78 -6.29
N PRO A 92 -10.58 -9.78 -6.24
CA PRO A 92 -10.37 -8.52 -6.95
C PRO A 92 -9.13 -7.78 -6.43
N PHE A 93 -8.30 -7.28 -7.34
CA PHE A 93 -7.13 -6.47 -7.00
C PHE A 93 -7.39 -5.00 -7.29
N PHE A 94 -6.87 -4.13 -6.44
CA PHE A 94 -7.03 -2.69 -6.58
C PHE A 94 -5.68 -1.99 -6.56
N MET A 95 -5.39 -1.25 -7.61
CA MET A 95 -4.29 -0.29 -7.68
C MET A 95 -4.82 1.11 -7.35
N TRP A 96 -4.34 2.13 -8.04
CA TRP A 96 -4.72 3.53 -7.82
C TRP A 96 -4.66 4.30 -9.14
N SER A 97 -5.40 5.37 -9.20
CA SER A 97 -5.36 6.35 -10.31
C SER A 97 -4.77 7.69 -9.88
N LEU A 98 -4.51 7.87 -8.58
CA LEU A 98 -3.79 9.02 -8.05
C LEU A 98 -2.80 8.54 -6.97
N ASP A 99 -1.51 8.75 -7.23
CA ASP A 99 -0.41 8.45 -6.31
C ASP A 99 0.02 9.73 -5.60
N THR A 100 0.07 9.72 -4.28
CA THR A 100 0.57 10.85 -3.49
C THR A 100 2.10 10.88 -3.40
N GLU A 101 2.77 9.78 -3.74
CA GLU A 101 4.20 9.55 -3.51
C GLU A 101 4.63 9.75 -2.04
N ASP A 102 3.70 9.60 -1.09
CA ASP A 102 3.90 9.81 0.35
C ASP A 102 5.00 8.91 0.94
N TRP A 103 5.15 7.71 0.40
CA TRP A 103 6.20 6.75 0.74
C TRP A 103 7.61 7.24 0.41
N LYS A 104 7.73 8.20 -0.52
CA LYS A 104 9.00 8.72 -1.05
C LYS A 104 9.33 10.09 -0.50
N LEU A 105 8.33 10.99 -0.49
CA LEU A 105 8.52 12.40 -0.13
C LEU A 105 8.51 12.61 1.38
N LEU A 106 7.72 11.84 2.12
CA LEU A 106 7.55 11.93 3.58
C LEU A 106 7.25 13.37 4.04
N ASP A 107 6.42 14.09 3.27
CA ASP A 107 6.06 15.50 3.49
C ASP A 107 4.53 15.67 3.40
N ALA A 108 3.90 16.03 4.51
CA ALA A 108 2.45 16.17 4.60
C ALA A 108 1.87 17.28 3.69
N ASP A 109 2.62 18.31 3.38
CA ASP A 109 2.17 19.39 2.47
C ASP A 109 2.29 18.95 1.01
N ALA A 110 3.31 18.17 0.68
CA ALA A 110 3.46 17.55 -0.64
C ALA A 110 2.34 16.53 -0.88
N ASP A 111 2.10 15.61 0.06
CA ASP A 111 1.04 14.60 -0.02
C ASP A 111 -0.35 15.24 -0.17
N TYR A 112 -0.64 16.26 0.64
CA TYR A 112 -1.87 17.04 0.54
C TYR A 112 -2.01 17.71 -0.83
N SER A 113 -0.94 18.34 -1.32
CA SER A 113 -0.92 19.07 -2.59
C SER A 113 -1.06 18.14 -3.78
N ALA A 114 -0.49 16.93 -3.71
CA ALA A 114 -0.62 15.91 -4.76
C ALA A 114 -2.10 15.54 -5.00
N VAL A 115 -2.89 15.41 -3.93
CA VAL A 115 -4.32 15.12 -4.05
C VAL A 115 -5.10 16.36 -4.49
N MET A 116 -4.91 17.50 -3.82
CA MET A 116 -5.75 18.69 -4.03
C MET A 116 -5.52 19.37 -5.37
N ASN A 117 -4.34 19.21 -5.98
CA ASN A 117 -4.01 19.71 -7.31
C ASN A 117 -4.05 18.63 -8.39
N GLY A 118 -4.30 17.36 -8.01
CA GLY A 118 -4.41 16.25 -8.94
C GLY A 118 -5.75 16.23 -9.69
N ASP A 119 -5.83 15.36 -10.68
CA ASP A 119 -7.03 15.17 -11.50
C ASP A 119 -8.07 14.30 -10.74
N LEU A 120 -8.70 14.89 -9.72
CA LEU A 120 -9.74 14.23 -8.97
C LEU A 120 -11.03 14.13 -9.80
N THR A 121 -11.47 12.90 -10.01
CA THR A 121 -12.71 12.57 -10.71
C THR A 121 -13.51 11.59 -9.84
N ASP A 122 -14.84 11.59 -9.99
CA ASP A 122 -15.69 10.60 -9.33
C ASP A 122 -15.28 9.17 -9.75
N GLY A 123 -14.84 8.37 -8.79
CA GLY A 123 -14.27 7.05 -9.03
C GLY A 123 -12.73 6.98 -8.95
N THR A 124 -12.06 8.07 -8.57
CA THR A 124 -10.61 8.07 -8.31
C THR A 124 -10.28 7.23 -7.09
N ILE A 125 -9.25 6.38 -7.21
CA ILE A 125 -8.63 5.65 -6.12
C ILE A 125 -7.32 6.36 -5.75
N ILE A 126 -7.25 6.87 -4.53
CA ILE A 126 -6.06 7.59 -4.01
C ILE A 126 -5.20 6.60 -3.24
N LEU A 127 -3.89 6.54 -3.54
CA LEU A 127 -2.92 5.78 -2.78
C LEU A 127 -2.31 6.64 -1.67
N MET A 128 -2.30 6.10 -0.45
CA MET A 128 -1.58 6.63 0.71
C MET A 128 -1.11 5.47 1.60
N HIS A 129 -0.08 5.72 2.44
CA HIS A 129 0.48 4.73 3.35
C HIS A 129 0.39 5.25 4.80
N ASP A 130 -0.48 4.65 5.61
CA ASP A 130 -0.75 5.07 7.00
C ASP A 130 0.35 4.71 8.02
N ILE A 131 1.43 4.09 7.54
CA ILE A 131 2.64 3.80 8.32
C ILE A 131 3.58 5.01 8.47
N HIS A 132 3.31 6.09 7.74
CA HIS A 132 4.09 7.32 7.77
C HIS A 132 3.32 8.45 8.46
N GLU A 133 3.92 9.07 9.46
CA GLU A 133 3.29 10.20 10.18
C GLU A 133 2.90 11.37 9.25
N PRO A 134 3.74 11.79 8.24
CA PRO A 134 3.34 12.80 7.28
C PRO A 134 2.08 12.45 6.49
N SER A 135 1.95 11.21 6.02
CA SER A 135 0.77 10.73 5.30
C SER A 135 -0.50 10.81 6.15
N VAL A 136 -0.40 10.43 7.43
CA VAL A 136 -1.51 10.57 8.39
C VAL A 136 -1.89 12.04 8.59
N LYS A 137 -0.91 12.95 8.71
CA LYS A 137 -1.14 14.40 8.83
C LYS A 137 -1.81 14.97 7.57
N ALA A 138 -1.40 14.53 6.38
CA ALA A 138 -2.04 14.89 5.12
C ALA A 138 -3.50 14.39 5.09
N ALA A 139 -3.74 13.13 5.44
CA ALA A 139 -5.08 12.53 5.46
C ALA A 139 -6.04 13.27 6.40
N LEU A 140 -5.57 13.72 7.57
CA LEU A 140 -6.38 14.49 8.51
C LEU A 140 -6.87 15.84 7.94
N ARG A 141 -6.17 16.40 6.95
CA ARG A 141 -6.56 17.62 6.22
C ARG A 141 -7.38 17.29 4.98
N LEU A 142 -6.98 16.27 4.23
CA LEU A 142 -7.63 15.84 2.98
C LEU A 142 -9.07 15.41 3.20
N ILE A 143 -9.34 14.63 4.24
CA ILE A 143 -10.67 14.07 4.50
C ILE A 143 -11.74 15.15 4.60
N PRO A 144 -11.65 16.15 5.50
CA PRO A 144 -12.65 17.20 5.59
C PRO A 144 -12.70 18.09 4.34
N ASP A 145 -11.57 18.37 3.68
CA ASP A 145 -11.53 19.26 2.52
C ASP A 145 -12.15 18.62 1.28
N LEU A 146 -11.93 17.31 1.06
CA LEU A 146 -12.59 16.56 -0.01
C LEU A 146 -14.10 16.48 0.21
N ILE A 147 -14.55 16.25 1.44
CA ILE A 147 -15.97 16.25 1.80
C ILE A 147 -16.58 17.63 1.58
N ALA A 148 -15.89 18.70 1.94
CA ALA A 148 -16.34 20.09 1.69
C ALA A 148 -16.47 20.40 0.19
N GLN A 149 -15.70 19.75 -0.68
CA GLN A 149 -15.84 19.82 -2.13
C GLN A 149 -16.97 18.96 -2.69
N GLY A 150 -17.64 18.17 -1.85
CA GLY A 150 -18.79 17.34 -2.23
C GLY A 150 -18.43 15.89 -2.56
N TYR A 151 -17.20 15.45 -2.36
CA TYR A 151 -16.82 14.05 -2.49
C TYR A 151 -17.34 13.23 -1.30
N LYS A 152 -17.72 11.99 -1.58
CA LYS A 152 -17.98 10.96 -0.58
C LYS A 152 -16.79 9.98 -0.58
N LEU A 153 -16.11 9.87 0.55
CA LEU A 153 -15.01 8.93 0.73
C LEU A 153 -15.56 7.58 1.15
N VAL A 154 -15.31 6.57 0.35
CA VAL A 154 -15.90 5.25 0.45
C VAL A 154 -14.85 4.16 0.29
N THR A 155 -15.18 2.92 0.65
CA THR A 155 -14.35 1.75 0.35
C THR A 155 -14.38 1.43 -1.15
N VAL A 156 -13.42 0.62 -1.62
CA VAL A 156 -13.42 0.19 -3.04
C VAL A 156 -14.62 -0.69 -3.37
N SER A 157 -15.11 -1.49 -2.42
CA SER A 157 -16.34 -2.28 -2.60
C SER A 157 -17.59 -1.41 -2.64
N GLU A 158 -17.72 -0.40 -1.76
CA GLU A 158 -18.82 0.59 -1.83
C GLU A 158 -18.79 1.37 -3.14
N MET A 159 -17.59 1.71 -3.65
CA MET A 159 -17.44 2.36 -4.95
C MET A 159 -17.93 1.46 -6.07
N ALA A 160 -17.52 0.18 -6.09
CA ALA A 160 -17.99 -0.78 -7.09
C ALA A 160 -19.53 -0.93 -7.07
N GLU A 161 -20.12 -1.03 -5.88
CA GLU A 161 -21.57 -1.10 -5.71
C GLU A 161 -22.26 0.17 -6.24
N ALA A 162 -21.79 1.35 -5.84
CA ALA A 162 -22.33 2.64 -6.29
C ALA A 162 -22.27 2.83 -7.81
N LYS A 163 -21.26 2.22 -8.46
CA LYS A 163 -21.06 2.23 -9.91
C LYS A 163 -21.73 1.05 -10.64
N ASN A 164 -22.41 0.15 -9.92
CA ASN A 164 -23.02 -1.08 -10.45
C ASN A 164 -21.99 -1.99 -11.16
N VAL A 165 -20.76 -2.04 -10.66
CA VAL A 165 -19.68 -2.90 -11.16
C VAL A 165 -19.66 -4.20 -10.37
N THR A 166 -19.79 -5.34 -11.06
CA THR A 166 -19.57 -6.65 -10.46
C THR A 166 -18.08 -6.97 -10.51
N LEU A 167 -17.45 -7.00 -9.33
CA LEU A 167 -16.03 -7.28 -9.21
C LEU A 167 -15.69 -8.71 -9.68
N GLN A 168 -14.61 -8.82 -10.44
CA GLN A 168 -14.03 -10.06 -10.94
C GLN A 168 -12.60 -10.22 -10.38
N ASN A 169 -11.97 -11.38 -10.61
CA ASN A 169 -10.55 -11.60 -10.31
C ASN A 169 -9.68 -10.85 -11.34
N ALA A 170 -9.71 -9.54 -11.27
CA ALA A 170 -9.01 -8.63 -12.17
C ALA A 170 -8.45 -7.47 -11.36
N CYS A 171 -7.64 -6.63 -11.97
CA CYS A 171 -7.08 -5.44 -11.33
C CYS A 171 -7.87 -4.19 -11.73
N TYR A 172 -8.27 -3.41 -10.73
CA TYR A 172 -9.03 -2.18 -10.88
C TYR A 172 -8.13 -0.99 -10.52
N VAL A 173 -8.07 0.01 -11.40
CA VAL A 173 -7.24 1.21 -11.23
C VAL A 173 -8.10 2.42 -10.85
N ASP A 174 -9.31 2.48 -11.39
CA ASP A 174 -10.29 3.54 -11.16
C ASP A 174 -11.72 3.04 -11.44
N PHE A 175 -12.69 3.90 -11.15
CA PHE A 175 -14.09 3.74 -11.54
C PHE A 175 -14.60 4.99 -12.27
N TRP A 176 -13.77 5.61 -13.09
CA TRP A 176 -14.13 6.82 -13.80
C TRP A 176 -15.28 6.58 -14.79
N PRO A 177 -16.15 7.58 -15.02
CA PRO A 177 -17.21 7.46 -15.99
C PRO A 177 -16.73 7.11 -17.41
N SER A 178 -15.53 7.58 -17.79
CA SER A 178 -14.89 7.24 -19.07
C SER A 178 -14.52 5.76 -19.16
N THR A 179 -13.99 5.17 -18.12
CA THR A 179 -13.64 3.75 -18.04
C THR A 179 -14.89 2.88 -18.08
N LEU A 180 -15.94 3.27 -17.33
CA LEU A 180 -17.18 2.52 -17.23
C LEU A 180 -18.03 2.59 -18.51
N SER A 181 -17.99 3.71 -19.27
CA SER A 181 -18.81 3.91 -20.46
C SER A 181 -18.38 3.09 -21.68
N ASN A 182 -17.14 2.62 -21.71
CA ASN A 182 -16.61 1.83 -22.81
C ASN A 182 -17.03 0.34 -22.76
N GLY A 183 -17.77 -0.07 -21.73
CA GLY A 183 -18.13 -1.47 -21.50
C GLY A 183 -16.93 -2.34 -21.10
N ASP A 184 -15.78 -1.70 -20.94
CA ASP A 184 -14.59 -2.34 -20.39
C ASP A 184 -14.86 -2.59 -18.92
N VAL A 185 -14.61 -3.81 -18.47
CA VAL A 185 -14.46 -4.07 -17.03
C VAL A 185 -13.37 -3.12 -16.57
N PRO A 186 -13.57 -2.29 -15.53
CA PRO A 186 -12.50 -1.45 -15.02
C PRO A 186 -11.41 -2.32 -14.43
N GLY A 187 -10.63 -2.91 -15.27
CA GLY A 187 -9.61 -3.89 -14.94
C GLY A 187 -8.47 -3.78 -15.93
N TYR A 188 -7.32 -3.35 -15.45
CA TYR A 188 -6.07 -3.47 -16.17
C TYR A 188 -5.81 -4.96 -16.42
N GLN A 189 -5.95 -5.38 -17.67
CA GLN A 189 -5.47 -6.69 -18.10
C GLN A 189 -3.96 -6.58 -18.28
N GLY A 190 -3.22 -7.02 -17.25
CA GLY A 190 -1.80 -6.88 -17.11
C GLY A 190 -0.99 -7.08 -18.38
N GLY A 191 -0.43 -5.99 -18.88
CA GLY A 191 0.78 -5.95 -19.65
C GLY A 191 1.86 -5.31 -18.80
N SER A 192 3.08 -5.71 -18.99
CA SER A 192 4.29 -5.36 -18.25
C SER A 192 4.67 -3.86 -18.21
N ASP A 193 3.74 -2.95 -18.50
CA ASP A 193 4.04 -1.54 -18.79
C ASP A 193 3.55 -0.54 -17.72
N ALA A 194 2.83 -0.97 -16.68
CA ALA A 194 2.28 -0.06 -15.67
C ALA A 194 3.31 0.42 -14.63
N ALA A 195 4.43 -0.28 -14.47
CA ALA A 195 5.51 0.16 -13.58
C ALA A 195 6.44 1.23 -14.18
N ALA A 196 6.26 1.56 -15.47
CA ALA A 196 7.16 2.47 -16.20
C ALA A 196 6.75 3.94 -16.17
N SER A 197 5.63 4.31 -15.54
CA SER A 197 5.14 5.69 -15.55
C SER A 197 5.60 6.54 -14.36
N ALA A 198 6.38 5.99 -13.45
CA ALA A 198 6.86 6.70 -12.26
C ALA A 198 8.29 7.26 -12.38
N ASP A 199 8.96 7.09 -13.53
CA ASP A 199 10.29 7.68 -13.75
C ASP A 199 10.22 8.82 -14.77
N GLY A 200 10.14 10.04 -14.23
CA GLY A 200 10.23 11.29 -14.99
C GLY A 200 11.66 11.50 -15.51
N THR A 201 11.96 11.04 -16.70
CA THR A 201 13.16 11.48 -17.42
C THR A 201 12.80 12.54 -18.45
N ASP A 202 13.34 13.71 -18.19
CA ASP A 202 13.51 14.87 -19.05
C ASP A 202 13.90 14.47 -20.48
N GLY A 203 13.00 14.79 -21.44
CA GLY A 203 13.19 14.53 -22.86
C GLY A 203 13.85 15.69 -23.57
N THR A 204 15.10 15.57 -23.91
CA THR A 204 15.68 16.38 -24.99
C THR A 204 15.71 15.56 -26.28
N SER A 205 14.87 15.99 -27.21
CA SER A 205 14.87 15.56 -28.60
C SER A 205 16.17 15.98 -29.30
N ASP A 206 16.82 15.04 -29.98
CA ASP A 206 17.53 15.40 -31.20
C ASP A 206 17.41 14.29 -32.26
N ALA A 207 16.95 14.70 -33.41
CA ALA A 207 16.72 13.86 -34.58
C ALA A 207 17.95 13.91 -35.49
N SER A 208 18.46 12.76 -35.91
CA SER A 208 19.04 12.64 -37.26
C SER A 208 19.13 11.19 -37.68
N ALA A 209 18.51 10.94 -38.79
CA ALA A 209 18.65 9.74 -39.63
C ALA A 209 20.07 9.61 -40.18
N ASP A 210 20.60 8.39 -40.26
CA ASP A 210 21.20 7.92 -41.51
C ASP A 210 21.34 6.40 -41.58
N SER A 211 21.20 5.91 -42.79
CA SER A 211 21.17 4.52 -43.23
C SER A 211 22.56 3.95 -43.50
N SER A 212 22.60 2.64 -43.48
CA SER A 212 23.30 1.73 -44.41
C SER A 212 24.34 0.80 -43.80
N ASP A 213 24.01 -0.48 -43.91
CA ASP A 213 24.68 -1.53 -44.69
C ASP A 213 26.00 -2.15 -44.19
N GLY A 214 26.02 -3.50 -44.17
CA GLY A 214 27.25 -4.23 -44.51
C GLY A 214 27.78 -5.28 -43.50
N SER A 215 27.26 -6.49 -43.67
CA SER A 215 27.95 -7.82 -43.72
C SER A 215 29.15 -8.19 -42.84
N THR A 216 29.01 -9.39 -42.28
CA THR A 216 29.96 -10.53 -42.17
C THR A 216 31.33 -10.33 -41.56
N ASP A 217 31.74 -11.06 -40.54
CA ASP A 217 32.51 -12.30 -40.66
C ASP A 217 32.83 -12.94 -39.29
N SER A 218 33.06 -14.23 -39.35
CA SER A 218 33.42 -15.19 -38.29
C SER A 218 34.81 -14.97 -37.71
N SER A 219 35.05 -15.34 -36.47
CA SER A 219 36.04 -16.38 -36.10
C SER A 219 36.37 -16.43 -34.61
N ASP A 220 36.32 -17.63 -34.11
CA ASP A 220 37.14 -18.33 -33.10
C ASP A 220 38.14 -17.55 -32.22
N GLY A 221 38.06 -17.87 -30.92
CA GLY A 221 39.11 -17.55 -29.96
C GLY A 221 38.88 -18.16 -28.58
N SER A 222 39.18 -19.44 -28.46
CA SER A 222 39.37 -20.17 -27.19
C SER A 222 40.51 -19.57 -26.36
N GLY A 223 40.27 -19.38 -25.06
CA GLY A 223 41.32 -18.98 -24.12
C GLY A 223 40.98 -19.43 -22.70
N ASP A 224 41.46 -20.62 -22.42
CA ASP A 224 41.55 -21.26 -21.12
C ASP A 224 42.61 -20.56 -20.27
N TYR A 225 42.34 -20.18 -19.03
CA TYR A 225 43.32 -20.11 -17.94
C TYR A 225 42.67 -20.30 -16.58
N SER A 226 43.18 -21.32 -15.94
CA SER A 226 42.99 -21.83 -14.61
C SER A 226 43.62 -20.98 -13.52
N ASP A 227 43.08 -21.14 -12.32
CA ASP A 227 43.74 -21.30 -11.02
C ASP A 227 44.23 -20.07 -10.25
N GLY A 228 43.89 -20.03 -8.97
CA GLY A 228 44.39 -19.06 -8.00
C GLY A 228 43.63 -19.08 -6.67
N SER A 229 43.92 -20.10 -5.89
CA SER A 229 43.78 -20.37 -4.47
C SER A 229 43.70 -19.19 -3.51
N SER A 230 42.77 -19.34 -2.54
CA SER A 230 42.88 -19.16 -1.09
C SER A 230 43.47 -17.87 -0.51
N ASP A 231 42.69 -17.17 0.31
CA ASP A 231 43.25 -16.68 1.58
C ASP A 231 42.17 -16.64 2.69
N ASP A 232 42.54 -17.30 3.79
CA ASP A 232 41.90 -17.33 5.09
C ASP A 232 42.07 -15.96 5.77
N GLY A 233 41.00 -15.40 6.28
CA GLY A 233 41.00 -14.21 7.11
C GLY A 233 40.07 -14.35 8.30
N SER A 234 40.51 -15.05 9.31
CA SER A 234 39.96 -15.06 10.65
C SER A 234 40.06 -13.67 11.28
N TYR A 235 38.98 -13.10 11.74
CA TYR A 235 38.98 -11.99 12.70
C TYR A 235 38.20 -12.36 13.95
N ASP A 236 38.96 -12.42 14.91
CA ASP A 236 39.09 -12.35 16.35
C ASP A 236 37.87 -11.74 17.08
N ASP A 237 37.56 -12.47 18.13
CA ASP A 237 36.63 -12.25 19.22
C ASP A 237 37.08 -11.04 20.06
N GLY A 238 36.18 -10.12 20.26
CA GLY A 238 36.35 -8.94 21.10
C GLY A 238 35.19 -8.80 22.09
N SER A 239 35.44 -9.36 23.25
CA SER A 239 34.59 -9.40 24.44
C SER A 239 34.25 -8.03 25.02
N SER A 240 33.02 -7.96 25.54
CA SER A 240 32.57 -7.34 26.80
C SER A 240 32.78 -5.84 27.00
N ASP A 241 31.68 -5.12 27.16
CA ASP A 241 31.63 -4.08 28.19
C ASP A 241 30.23 -4.08 28.86
N ASP A 242 30.30 -4.35 30.17
CA ASP A 242 29.23 -4.27 31.16
C ASP A 242 28.93 -2.78 31.45
N GLY A 243 27.77 -2.32 31.06
CA GLY A 243 27.25 -1.02 31.41
C GLY A 243 26.00 -1.15 32.30
N SER A 244 26.24 -1.30 33.58
CA SER A 244 25.20 -1.18 34.60
C SER A 244 24.59 0.22 34.59
N TYR A 245 23.28 0.33 34.35
CA TYR A 245 22.53 1.55 34.63
C TYR A 245 21.75 1.44 35.93
N ASP A 246 22.10 2.41 36.73
CA ASP A 246 21.66 2.69 38.10
C ASP A 246 20.14 2.93 38.16
N ASP A 247 19.53 2.31 39.14
CA ASP A 247 18.14 2.42 39.57
C ASP A 247 17.93 3.76 40.28
N GLY A 248 17.21 4.67 39.65
CA GLY A 248 16.81 5.94 40.21
C GLY A 248 15.30 6.00 40.40
N SER A 249 14.83 5.40 41.47
CA SER A 249 13.46 5.60 41.94
C SER A 249 13.31 7.04 42.46
N SER A 250 12.36 7.79 41.88
CA SER A 250 11.74 8.92 42.59
C SER A 250 10.23 8.82 42.46
N ASP A 251 9.64 8.49 43.56
CA ASP A 251 8.26 8.63 43.99
C ASP A 251 7.85 10.11 43.86
N ASP A 252 6.85 10.40 43.05
CA ASP A 252 6.04 11.60 43.16
C ASP A 252 4.57 11.24 42.98
N SER A 253 3.94 11.00 44.11
CA SER A 253 2.51 10.92 44.29
C SER A 253 1.90 12.32 44.18
N GLU A 254 1.21 12.65 43.08
CA GLU A 254 0.28 13.78 43.06
C GLU A 254 -1.17 13.29 43.15
N ASP A 255 -1.72 13.72 44.28
CA ASP A 255 -3.08 13.66 44.76
C ASP A 255 -4.03 14.47 43.80
N TYR A 256 -4.94 13.78 43.11
CA TYR A 256 -6.05 14.43 42.41
C TYR A 256 -7.33 14.26 43.21
N SER A 257 -7.67 15.34 43.91
CA SER A 257 -8.95 15.53 44.57
C SER A 257 -10.14 15.47 43.61
N ASP A 258 -11.06 14.62 43.95
CA ASP A 258 -12.43 14.45 43.51
C ASP A 258 -13.24 15.76 43.59
N ASP A 259 -13.62 16.32 42.45
CA ASP A 259 -14.65 17.36 42.37
C ASP A 259 -15.90 16.75 41.70
N SER A 260 -16.75 16.22 42.54
CA SER A 260 -18.12 15.83 42.19
C SER A 260 -18.98 17.06 41.90
N VAL A 261 -19.37 17.24 40.64
CA VAL A 261 -20.39 18.25 40.24
C VAL A 261 -21.77 17.60 40.28
N ASP A 262 -22.52 18.01 41.25
CA ASP A 262 -23.95 17.75 41.46
C ASP A 262 -24.80 18.45 40.38
N TYR A 263 -25.54 17.67 39.55
CA TYR A 263 -26.59 18.18 38.67
C TYR A 263 -27.95 18.05 39.38
N GLY A 264 -28.34 19.16 39.98
CA GLY A 264 -29.71 19.33 40.53
C GLY A 264 -30.78 19.14 39.46
N ASP A 265 -31.74 18.31 39.81
CA ASP A 265 -33.07 18.15 39.30
C ASP A 265 -33.84 19.48 39.30
N GLY A 266 -34.38 19.87 38.13
CA GLY A 266 -35.21 21.04 37.97
C GLY A 266 -36.41 20.73 37.10
N THR A 267 -37.47 20.24 37.74
CA THR A 267 -38.83 20.21 37.19
C THR A 267 -39.44 21.62 37.24
N GLU A 268 -39.86 22.13 36.07
CA GLU A 268 -41.18 22.80 35.82
C GLU A 268 -41.46 22.88 34.30
#